data_353d15b6fb1da8e8132ccd4a0f4792bd
#
_entry.id   353d15b6fb1da8e8132ccd4a0f4792bd
#
_cell.length_a   1.000
_cell.length_b   1.000
_cell.length_c   1.000
_cell.angle_alpha   90.00
_cell.angle_beta   90.00
_cell.angle_gamma   90.00
#
_symmetry.space_group_name_H-M   'P 1'
#
loop_
_entity.id
_entity.type
_entity.pdbx_description
1 polymer ?
#
loop_
_entity_poly.entity_id
_entity_poly.type
_entity_poly.pdbx_seq_one_letter_code
_entity_poly.pdbx_strand_id
1 'polypeptide(L)'
;MSEEQQYQGDRWTSQSQNILKNLGWNQNGDSNFDIPCTNKSAHRTGESSVRKNPHGIDLLFSYFDPFLSKDISIIVESKHRKWAGISKSTVQEFLDQVLMTIECASSNPELKMLGCENIRTGLLMIWCNEPEKFDNEKFKEYVKELDIKTRRNPITIFVASNNEILKWCSIIEKVKELKPTLADFKFFYPSDFFSNGLSTANRKDHLTLIQMFSPYVFAKSKKIIRLNRETQTTQDINHIFFFAKPTIDELNFMFSCTKKFQFEDADKLIIHFYGQQTHLRVHIEEFIRRKNEKYEKDGSHLTIEIDYLNILSDVPENYSKGRS
;
A
#
# COMPACT_ATOMS: atom_id res chain seq x y z
N MET A 1 2.59 10.81 29.19
CA MET A 1 1.62 9.93 28.49
C MET A 1 0.97 9.07 29.54
N SER A 2 -0.36 8.85 29.48
CA SER A 2 -1.00 7.87 30.36
C SER A 2 -0.65 6.44 29.88
N GLU A 3 -0.71 5.45 30.77
CA GLU A 3 -0.48 4.02 30.42
C GLU A 3 -1.43 3.56 29.30
N GLU A 4 -2.66 4.05 29.29
CA GLU A 4 -3.62 3.76 28.23
C GLU A 4 -3.20 4.34 26.87
N GLN A 5 -2.64 5.55 26.83
CA GLN A 5 -2.15 6.15 25.58
C GLN A 5 -0.92 5.39 25.04
N GLN A 6 -0.07 4.91 25.90
CA GLN A 6 1.08 4.09 25.53
C GLN A 6 0.62 2.73 24.97
N TYR A 7 -0.29 2.05 25.68
CA TYR A 7 -0.88 0.79 25.22
C TYR A 7 -1.55 0.91 23.85
N GLN A 8 -2.32 1.96 23.63
CA GLN A 8 -2.97 2.22 22.34
C GLN A 8 -1.95 2.51 21.23
N GLY A 9 -0.86 3.21 21.54
CA GLY A 9 0.25 3.45 20.63
C GLY A 9 0.94 2.15 20.23
N ASP A 10 1.30 1.30 21.17
CA ASP A 10 1.96 0.01 20.94
C ASP A 10 1.07 -0.94 20.13
N ARG A 11 -0.23 -0.96 20.45
CA ARG A 11 -1.22 -1.71 19.67
C ARG A 11 -1.26 -1.25 18.19
N TRP A 12 -1.28 0.06 17.95
CA TRP A 12 -1.31 0.60 16.61
C TRP A 12 -0.01 0.32 15.83
N THR A 13 1.14 0.44 16.48
CA THR A 13 2.43 0.04 15.89
C THR A 13 2.42 -1.44 15.47
N SER A 14 1.90 -2.32 16.34
CA SER A 14 1.73 -3.74 16.02
C SER A 14 0.77 -3.99 14.85
N GLN A 15 -0.35 -3.28 14.77
CA GLN A 15 -1.28 -3.36 13.64
C GLN A 15 -0.61 -2.89 12.33
N SER A 16 0.07 -1.75 12.36
CA SER A 16 0.84 -1.23 11.23
C SER A 16 1.88 -2.22 10.74
N GLN A 17 2.62 -2.83 11.68
CA GLN A 17 3.60 -3.89 11.40
C GLN A 17 2.97 -5.07 10.65
N ASN A 18 1.83 -5.56 11.15
CA ASN A 18 1.16 -6.71 10.55
C ASN A 18 0.54 -6.38 9.19
N ILE A 19 0.00 -5.19 8.98
CA ILE A 19 -0.48 -4.73 7.67
C ILE A 19 0.65 -4.79 6.66
N LEU A 20 1.80 -4.18 6.96
CA LEU A 20 2.94 -4.11 6.03
C LEU A 20 3.55 -5.49 5.75
N LYS A 21 3.66 -6.36 6.77
CA LYS A 21 4.08 -7.76 6.59
C LYS A 21 3.12 -8.55 5.69
N ASN A 22 1.81 -8.35 5.83
CA ASN A 22 0.82 -9.01 4.96
C ASN A 22 0.84 -8.46 3.53
N LEU A 23 1.32 -7.23 3.32
CA LEU A 23 1.61 -6.66 1.99
C LEU A 23 2.96 -7.09 1.43
N GLY A 24 3.68 -7.96 2.14
CA GLY A 24 4.89 -8.62 1.67
C GLY A 24 6.19 -7.87 1.96
N TRP A 25 6.20 -6.89 2.87
CA TRP A 25 7.40 -6.16 3.26
C TRP A 25 8.20 -6.91 4.33
N ASN A 26 9.52 -6.77 4.28
CA ASN A 26 10.44 -7.34 5.26
C ASN A 26 10.76 -6.31 6.34
N GLN A 27 10.52 -6.66 7.61
CA GLN A 27 10.92 -5.83 8.73
C GLN A 27 12.41 -6.01 9.03
N ASN A 28 13.11 -4.89 9.26
CA ASN A 28 14.52 -4.87 9.62
C ASN A 28 14.67 -4.36 11.08
N GLY A 29 15.17 -5.21 11.94
CA GLY A 29 15.30 -4.91 13.37
C GLY A 29 13.99 -4.98 14.17
N ASP A 30 14.05 -4.53 15.40
CA ASP A 30 12.93 -4.50 16.31
C ASP A 30 11.97 -3.33 16.02
N SER A 31 10.83 -3.30 16.69
CA SER A 31 9.93 -2.15 16.71
C SER A 31 10.32 -1.19 17.84
N ASN A 32 10.02 0.10 17.70
CA ASN A 32 10.21 1.12 18.73
C ASN A 32 11.66 1.22 19.24
N PHE A 33 12.60 1.50 18.35
CA PHE A 33 14.00 1.71 18.70
C PHE A 33 14.47 3.13 18.40
N ASP A 34 15.54 3.54 19.03
CA ASP A 34 16.09 4.89 18.93
C ASP A 34 17.37 4.92 18.09
N ILE A 35 17.59 6.01 17.35
CA ILE A 35 18.86 6.33 16.71
C ILE A 35 19.40 7.70 17.19
N PRO A 36 20.72 7.88 17.33
CA PRO A 36 21.28 9.13 17.75
C PRO A 36 21.04 10.24 16.72
N CYS A 37 20.74 11.46 17.21
CA CYS A 37 20.65 12.64 16.35
C CYS A 37 22.04 13.13 15.97
N THR A 38 22.36 13.15 14.67
CA THR A 38 23.64 13.65 14.14
C THR A 38 23.63 15.14 13.83
N ASN A 39 22.44 15.79 13.78
CA ASN A 39 22.29 17.21 13.48
C ASN A 39 21.46 17.91 14.57
N LYS A 40 21.97 17.91 15.79
CA LYS A 40 21.26 18.38 16.99
C LYS A 40 20.79 19.84 16.94
N SER A 41 21.52 20.72 16.26
CA SER A 41 21.17 22.15 16.13
C SER A 41 20.04 22.39 15.14
N ALA A 42 20.00 21.66 14.02
CA ALA A 42 18.93 21.75 13.04
C ALA A 42 17.66 21.00 13.47
N HIS A 43 17.82 19.92 14.24
CA HIS A 43 16.71 19.08 14.73
C HIS A 43 16.23 19.44 16.13
N ARG A 44 16.38 20.69 16.52
CA ARG A 44 15.88 21.20 17.81
C ARG A 44 14.34 21.04 17.90
N THR A 45 13.87 20.79 19.10
CA THR A 45 12.43 20.68 19.41
C THR A 45 12.06 21.66 20.53
N GLY A 46 10.96 22.37 20.38
CA GLY A 46 10.50 23.39 21.32
C GLY A 46 11.48 24.57 21.40
N GLU A 47 11.62 25.14 22.60
CA GLU A 47 12.49 26.32 22.86
C GLU A 47 13.97 25.96 23.05
N SER A 48 14.32 24.67 23.01
CA SER A 48 15.71 24.25 23.19
C SER A 48 16.57 24.63 22.01
N SER A 49 17.80 25.11 22.26
CA SER A 49 18.77 25.44 21.22
C SER A 49 19.33 24.21 20.48
N VAL A 50 19.26 23.03 21.10
CA VAL A 50 19.73 21.76 20.53
C VAL A 50 18.79 20.63 20.90
N ARG A 51 18.70 19.61 20.02
CA ARG A 51 17.95 18.38 20.34
C ARG A 51 18.67 17.58 21.41
N LYS A 52 17.95 17.21 22.46
CA LYS A 52 18.48 16.41 23.58
C LYS A 52 18.21 14.93 23.41
N ASN A 53 17.02 14.58 22.85
CA ASN A 53 16.55 13.21 22.73
C ASN A 53 16.96 12.59 21.39
N PRO A 54 17.17 11.26 21.31
CA PRO A 54 17.35 10.54 20.06
C PRO A 54 16.13 10.68 19.14
N HIS A 55 16.23 10.13 17.94
CA HIS A 55 15.08 9.94 17.06
C HIS A 55 14.50 8.54 17.27
N GLY A 56 13.23 8.45 17.67
CA GLY A 56 12.51 7.19 17.70
C GLY A 56 12.16 6.73 16.28
N ILE A 57 12.21 5.44 16.05
CA ILE A 57 11.74 4.76 14.84
C ILE A 57 10.72 3.73 15.28
N ASP A 58 9.45 3.90 14.90
CA ASP A 58 8.42 2.93 15.25
C ASP A 58 8.69 1.59 14.53
N LEU A 59 8.93 1.65 13.20
CA LEU A 59 9.22 0.46 12.38
C LEU A 59 10.18 0.80 11.25
N LEU A 60 11.05 -0.16 10.90
CA LEU A 60 11.92 -0.11 9.73
C LEU A 60 11.61 -1.29 8.82
N PHE A 61 11.29 -1.01 7.57
CA PHE A 61 10.94 -2.01 6.57
C PHE A 61 11.77 -1.88 5.31
N SER A 62 11.85 -2.96 4.55
CA SER A 62 12.40 -2.95 3.19
C SER A 62 11.60 -3.84 2.26
N TYR A 63 11.66 -3.51 0.96
CA TYR A 63 11.20 -4.36 -0.13
C TYR A 63 12.04 -4.09 -1.39
N PHE A 64 12.07 -5.05 -2.31
CA PHE A 64 12.69 -4.86 -3.62
C PHE A 64 11.75 -4.05 -4.53
N ASP A 65 12.21 -2.89 -5.02
CA ASP A 65 11.45 -2.10 -5.98
C ASP A 65 11.81 -2.52 -7.41
N PRO A 66 10.87 -3.14 -8.15
CA PRO A 66 11.15 -3.64 -9.51
C PRO A 66 11.33 -2.53 -10.55
N PHE A 67 10.81 -1.32 -10.31
CA PHE A 67 11.02 -0.18 -11.21
C PHE A 67 12.41 0.44 -11.04
N LEU A 68 12.92 0.46 -9.81
CA LEU A 68 14.24 0.98 -9.48
C LEU A 68 15.32 -0.11 -9.48
N SER A 69 14.92 -1.39 -9.61
CA SER A 69 15.79 -2.58 -9.57
C SER A 69 16.71 -2.60 -8.35
N LYS A 70 16.21 -2.20 -7.18
CA LYS A 70 16.94 -2.16 -5.92
C LYS A 70 16.03 -2.32 -4.71
N ASP A 71 16.64 -2.69 -3.57
CA ASP A 71 15.96 -2.65 -2.29
C ASP A 71 15.77 -1.21 -1.82
N ILE A 72 14.57 -0.92 -1.32
CA ILE A 72 14.20 0.36 -0.71
C ILE A 72 13.94 0.12 0.76
N SER A 73 14.63 0.89 1.61
CA SER A 73 14.40 0.92 3.05
C SER A 73 13.52 2.10 3.42
N ILE A 74 12.53 1.86 4.30
CA ILE A 74 11.46 2.80 4.62
C ILE A 74 11.35 2.90 6.13
N ILE A 75 11.46 4.13 6.64
CA ILE A 75 11.05 4.44 8.01
C ILE A 75 9.54 4.61 8.04
N VAL A 76 8.89 3.85 8.91
CA VAL A 76 7.46 3.93 9.12
C VAL A 76 7.20 4.55 10.50
N GLU A 77 6.44 5.61 10.51
CA GLU A 77 5.96 6.29 11.70
C GLU A 77 4.47 6.03 11.83
N SER A 78 4.03 5.52 12.98
CA SER A 78 2.65 5.13 13.25
C SER A 78 2.02 6.05 14.28
N LYS A 79 0.96 6.77 13.93
CA LYS A 79 0.26 7.70 14.80
C LYS A 79 -1.19 7.31 14.98
N HIS A 80 -1.63 7.27 16.23
CA HIS A 80 -2.99 6.96 16.63
C HIS A 80 -3.60 8.14 17.37
N ARG A 81 -4.70 8.71 16.84
CA ARG A 81 -5.30 9.94 17.38
C ARG A 81 -6.84 9.90 17.29
N LYS A 82 -7.52 10.60 18.19
CA LYS A 82 -8.90 11.00 18.00
C LYS A 82 -9.00 12.08 16.91
N TRP A 83 -10.14 12.19 16.24
CA TRP A 83 -10.30 13.18 15.17
C TRP A 83 -10.00 14.62 15.64
N ALA A 84 -10.44 15.01 16.83
CA ALA A 84 -10.14 16.32 17.41
C ALA A 84 -8.64 16.58 17.61
N GLY A 85 -7.80 15.55 17.66
CA GLY A 85 -6.34 15.64 17.74
C GLY A 85 -5.62 15.61 16.39
N ILE A 86 -6.37 15.57 15.28
CA ILE A 86 -5.83 15.61 13.91
C ILE A 86 -6.12 16.99 13.32
N SER A 87 -5.08 17.78 13.17
CA SER A 87 -5.13 19.12 12.58
C SER A 87 -3.95 19.29 11.64
N LYS A 88 -3.97 20.33 10.80
CA LYS A 88 -2.84 20.70 9.94
C LYS A 88 -1.53 20.79 10.72
N SER A 89 -1.52 21.48 11.86
CA SER A 89 -0.33 21.63 12.70
C SER A 89 0.18 20.29 13.23
N THR A 90 -0.73 19.41 13.68
CA THR A 90 -0.36 18.08 14.19
C THR A 90 0.23 17.20 13.07
N VAL A 91 -0.37 17.24 11.87
CA VAL A 91 0.16 16.48 10.72
C VAL A 91 1.53 17.03 10.29
N GLN A 92 1.72 18.37 10.34
CA GLN A 92 3.03 19.00 10.10
C GLN A 92 4.08 18.53 11.10
N GLU A 93 3.74 18.50 12.39
CA GLU A 93 4.67 18.02 13.43
C GLU A 93 5.10 16.57 13.18
N PHE A 94 4.16 15.69 12.79
CA PHE A 94 4.48 14.29 12.46
C PHE A 94 5.37 14.20 11.23
N LEU A 95 5.08 14.98 10.19
CA LEU A 95 5.90 15.04 8.99
C LEU A 95 7.33 15.49 9.32
N ASP A 96 7.47 16.55 10.12
CA ASP A 96 8.78 17.08 10.52
C ASP A 96 9.58 16.07 11.36
N GLN A 97 8.91 15.29 12.23
CA GLN A 97 9.54 14.20 12.98
C GLN A 97 10.12 13.15 12.04
N VAL A 98 9.33 12.65 11.10
CA VAL A 98 9.76 11.64 10.11
C VAL A 98 10.92 12.17 9.28
N LEU A 99 10.83 13.42 8.80
CA LEU A 99 11.88 14.06 8.03
C LEU A 99 13.22 14.12 8.78
N MET A 100 13.21 14.61 10.02
CA MET A 100 14.42 14.69 10.87
C MET A 100 14.99 13.30 11.16
N THR A 101 14.13 12.30 11.36
CA THR A 101 14.54 10.92 11.58
C THR A 101 15.24 10.34 10.34
N ILE A 102 14.67 10.52 9.14
CA ILE A 102 15.27 10.06 7.87
C ILE A 102 16.62 10.74 7.62
N GLU A 103 16.75 12.05 7.90
CA GLU A 103 18.02 12.78 7.73
C GLU A 103 19.14 12.15 8.57
N CYS A 104 18.86 11.74 9.80
CA CYS A 104 19.83 11.07 10.66
C CYS A 104 20.03 9.60 10.31
N ALA A 105 18.98 8.91 9.90
CA ALA A 105 19.00 7.50 9.54
C ALA A 105 19.83 7.22 8.28
N SER A 106 19.82 8.14 7.31
CA SER A 106 20.50 7.96 6.01
C SER A 106 22.00 7.67 6.11
N SER A 107 22.64 8.07 7.21
CA SER A 107 24.08 7.86 7.48
C SER A 107 24.37 7.04 8.73
N ASN A 108 23.33 6.48 9.38
CA ASN A 108 23.49 5.75 10.64
C ASN A 108 24.17 4.40 10.41
N PRO A 109 25.29 4.09 11.11
CA PRO A 109 26.04 2.83 10.90
C PRO A 109 25.28 1.59 11.40
N GLU A 110 24.45 1.70 12.43
CA GLU A 110 23.66 0.58 12.96
C GLU A 110 22.61 0.13 11.93
N LEU A 111 21.95 1.09 11.25
CA LEU A 111 21.00 0.77 10.20
C LEU A 111 21.66 0.15 8.96
N LYS A 112 22.91 0.53 8.68
CA LYS A 112 23.69 -0.11 7.62
C LYS A 112 24.01 -1.57 7.95
N MET A 113 24.28 -1.89 9.20
CA MET A 113 24.48 -3.28 9.64
C MET A 113 23.21 -4.13 9.50
N LEU A 114 22.01 -3.50 9.53
CA LEU A 114 20.74 -4.14 9.22
C LEU A 114 20.46 -4.26 7.70
N GLY A 115 21.40 -3.89 6.85
CA GLY A 115 21.23 -3.89 5.39
C GLY A 115 20.43 -2.70 4.86
N CYS A 116 20.19 -1.68 5.69
CA CYS A 116 19.40 -0.50 5.32
C CYS A 116 20.31 0.70 5.06
N GLU A 117 20.67 0.91 3.80
CA GLU A 117 21.52 2.02 3.39
C GLU A 117 20.74 3.13 2.67
N ASN A 118 21.22 4.37 2.79
CA ASN A 118 20.70 5.52 2.06
C ASN A 118 19.17 5.69 2.20
N ILE A 119 18.65 5.52 3.40
CA ILE A 119 17.21 5.65 3.68
C ILE A 119 16.77 7.07 3.32
N ARG A 120 15.82 7.18 2.37
CA ARG A 120 15.25 8.44 1.88
C ARG A 120 13.75 8.41 1.75
N THR A 121 13.14 7.34 2.20
CA THR A 121 11.70 7.10 2.08
C THR A 121 11.09 6.94 3.45
N GLY A 122 9.98 7.62 3.70
CA GLY A 122 9.16 7.49 4.89
C GLY A 122 7.73 7.14 4.56
N LEU A 123 7.07 6.45 5.47
CA LEU A 123 5.64 6.23 5.48
C LEU A 123 5.06 6.68 6.82
N LEU A 124 4.26 7.73 6.80
CA LEU A 124 3.52 8.22 7.95
C LEU A 124 2.11 7.64 7.92
N MET A 125 1.81 6.74 8.86
CA MET A 125 0.51 6.10 9.00
C MET A 125 -0.27 6.75 10.14
N ILE A 126 -1.29 7.56 9.82
CA ILE A 126 -2.13 8.25 10.79
C ILE A 126 -3.49 7.56 10.86
N TRP A 127 -3.76 6.92 11.98
CA TRP A 127 -5.03 6.27 12.25
C TRP A 127 -5.90 7.12 13.18
N CYS A 128 -7.07 7.54 12.68
CA CYS A 128 -8.12 8.11 13.51
C CYS A 128 -8.92 6.98 14.16
N ASN A 129 -8.87 6.87 15.50
CA ASN A 129 -9.58 5.84 16.27
C ASN A 129 -11.07 6.12 16.49
N GLU A 130 -11.59 7.14 15.81
CA GLU A 130 -13.02 7.48 15.69
C GLU A 130 -13.37 7.47 14.19
N PRO A 131 -13.41 6.25 13.54
CA PRO A 131 -13.58 6.15 12.08
C PRO A 131 -14.85 6.85 11.58
N GLU A 132 -15.90 6.84 12.40
CA GLU A 132 -17.18 7.48 12.12
C GLU A 132 -17.11 9.02 12.10
N LYS A 133 -16.10 9.60 12.73
CA LYS A 133 -15.86 11.07 12.74
C LYS A 133 -14.79 11.48 11.73
N PHE A 134 -14.06 10.53 11.16
CA PHE A 134 -12.96 10.83 10.24
C PHE A 134 -13.46 11.46 8.95
N ASP A 135 -13.02 12.71 8.70
CA ASP A 135 -13.31 13.44 7.48
C ASP A 135 -12.11 13.38 6.52
N ASN A 136 -12.23 12.50 5.52
CA ASN A 136 -11.17 12.24 4.54
C ASN A 136 -10.85 13.47 3.67
N GLU A 137 -11.86 14.28 3.30
CA GLU A 137 -11.63 15.45 2.44
C GLU A 137 -10.90 16.55 3.23
N LYS A 138 -11.30 16.76 4.48
CA LYS A 138 -10.61 17.70 5.36
C LYS A 138 -9.17 17.24 5.68
N PHE A 139 -8.95 15.93 5.85
CA PHE A 139 -7.59 15.40 6.02
C PHE A 139 -6.72 15.66 4.79
N LYS A 140 -7.25 15.46 3.59
CA LYS A 140 -6.56 15.79 2.33
C LYS A 140 -6.22 17.29 2.20
N GLU A 141 -7.10 18.15 2.68
CA GLU A 141 -6.83 19.59 2.73
C GLU A 141 -5.63 19.89 3.65
N TYR A 142 -5.57 19.27 4.84
CA TYR A 142 -4.41 19.41 5.73
C TYR A 142 -3.12 18.97 5.04
N VAL A 143 -3.13 17.83 4.35
CA VAL A 143 -1.94 17.33 3.64
C VAL A 143 -1.51 18.26 2.50
N LYS A 144 -2.46 18.83 1.74
CA LYS A 144 -2.17 19.79 0.66
C LYS A 144 -1.52 21.08 1.14
N GLU A 145 -1.85 21.48 2.36
CA GLU A 145 -1.39 22.75 2.96
C GLU A 145 -0.11 22.61 3.80
N LEU A 146 0.53 21.43 3.83
CA LEU A 146 1.77 21.22 4.57
C LEU A 146 2.91 22.06 3.99
N ASP A 147 3.74 22.61 4.87
CA ASP A 147 4.95 23.33 4.50
C ASP A 147 6.10 22.35 4.21
N ILE A 148 6.41 22.19 2.92
CA ILE A 148 7.45 21.27 2.45
C ILE A 148 8.70 22.08 2.08
N LYS A 149 9.70 22.08 2.97
CA LYS A 149 10.97 22.76 2.74
C LYS A 149 11.83 22.00 1.73
N THR A 150 12.34 22.73 0.74
CA THR A 150 13.30 22.18 -0.23
C THR A 150 14.57 21.72 0.48
N ARG A 151 15.05 20.53 0.15
CA ARG A 151 16.26 19.92 0.70
C ARG A 151 17.25 19.56 -0.41
N ARG A 152 18.55 19.64 -0.08
CA ARG A 152 19.61 19.25 -1.02
C ARG A 152 19.49 17.79 -1.45
N ASN A 153 19.15 16.90 -0.51
CA ASN A 153 18.92 15.50 -0.77
C ASN A 153 17.41 15.24 -0.72
N PRO A 154 16.77 14.83 -1.82
CA PRO A 154 15.34 14.61 -1.84
C PRO A 154 14.96 13.46 -0.89
N ILE A 155 13.93 13.69 -0.09
CA ILE A 155 13.28 12.72 0.79
C ILE A 155 11.84 12.61 0.31
N THR A 156 11.33 11.38 0.19
CA THR A 156 9.95 11.11 -0.18
C THR A 156 9.21 10.59 1.03
N ILE A 157 8.10 11.23 1.42
CA ILE A 157 7.24 10.75 2.49
C ILE A 157 5.84 10.52 1.94
N PHE A 158 5.34 9.32 2.16
CA PHE A 158 3.95 8.96 1.89
C PHE A 158 3.15 9.13 3.18
N VAL A 159 1.96 9.71 3.06
CA VAL A 159 1.06 9.90 4.21
C VAL A 159 -0.21 9.10 3.97
N ALA A 160 -0.46 8.15 4.86
CA ALA A 160 -1.64 7.30 4.83
C ALA A 160 -2.59 7.66 5.97
N SER A 161 -3.86 7.74 5.64
CA SER A 161 -4.97 7.92 6.58
C SER A 161 -5.82 6.66 6.70
N ASN A 162 -6.91 6.72 7.45
CA ASN A 162 -7.89 5.63 7.54
C ASN A 162 -8.29 5.11 6.16
N ASN A 163 -8.46 6.00 5.18
CA ASN A 163 -8.90 5.62 3.84
C ASN A 163 -7.89 4.70 3.13
N GLU A 164 -6.61 5.04 3.13
CA GLU A 164 -5.57 4.23 2.50
C GLU A 164 -5.37 2.92 3.27
N ILE A 165 -5.32 3.00 4.60
CA ILE A 165 -5.10 1.85 5.49
C ILE A 165 -6.22 0.81 5.32
N LEU A 166 -7.49 1.23 5.28
CA LEU A 166 -8.62 0.32 5.08
C LEU A 166 -8.64 -0.31 3.70
N LYS A 167 -8.24 0.42 2.64
CA LYS A 167 -8.05 -0.16 1.30
C LYS A 167 -6.99 -1.25 1.30
N TRP A 168 -5.86 -1.04 1.98
CA TRP A 168 -4.81 -2.05 2.10
C TRP A 168 -5.30 -3.29 2.85
N CYS A 169 -6.03 -3.10 3.94
CA CYS A 169 -6.66 -4.21 4.66
C CYS A 169 -7.64 -4.99 3.76
N SER A 170 -8.42 -4.29 2.93
CA SER A 170 -9.35 -4.93 1.99
C SER A 170 -8.63 -5.77 0.92
N ILE A 171 -7.48 -5.29 0.40
CA ILE A 171 -6.62 -6.10 -0.49
C ILE A 171 -6.13 -7.36 0.23
N ILE A 172 -5.60 -7.20 1.46
CA ILE A 172 -5.06 -8.32 2.23
C ILE A 172 -6.12 -9.39 2.47
N GLU A 173 -7.33 -9.00 2.89
CA GLU A 173 -8.43 -9.94 3.13
C GLU A 173 -8.85 -10.64 1.83
N LYS A 174 -8.96 -9.92 0.70
CA LYS A 174 -9.27 -10.52 -0.60
C LYS A 174 -8.16 -11.48 -1.05
N VAL A 175 -6.90 -11.13 -0.89
CA VAL A 175 -5.78 -12.02 -1.23
C VAL A 175 -5.79 -13.29 -0.38
N LYS A 176 -6.14 -13.20 0.92
CA LYS A 176 -6.32 -14.37 1.79
C LYS A 176 -7.46 -15.28 1.32
N GLU A 177 -8.54 -14.68 0.81
CA GLU A 177 -9.67 -15.43 0.22
C GLU A 177 -9.27 -16.15 -1.08
N LEU A 178 -8.49 -15.49 -1.94
CA LEU A 178 -8.11 -16.00 -3.27
C LEU A 178 -7.01 -17.07 -3.21
N LYS A 179 -5.96 -16.87 -2.40
CA LYS A 179 -4.78 -17.77 -2.35
C LYS A 179 -5.09 -19.27 -2.14
N PRO A 180 -6.07 -19.69 -1.33
CA PRO A 180 -6.38 -21.12 -1.18
C PRO A 180 -6.96 -21.78 -2.43
N THR A 181 -7.55 -21.00 -3.34
CA THR A 181 -8.23 -21.48 -4.54
C THR A 181 -7.44 -21.26 -5.82
N LEU A 182 -6.42 -20.41 -5.77
CA LEU A 182 -5.60 -20.00 -6.91
C LEU A 182 -4.12 -20.29 -6.65
N ALA A 183 -3.47 -20.85 -7.65
CA ALA A 183 -2.02 -21.03 -7.65
C ALA A 183 -1.30 -19.78 -8.17
N ASP A 184 -0.04 -19.61 -7.76
CA ASP A 184 0.90 -18.59 -8.28
C ASP A 184 0.33 -17.16 -8.24
N PHE A 185 -0.39 -16.81 -7.16
CA PHE A 185 -0.87 -15.43 -6.98
C PHE A 185 0.30 -14.50 -6.70
N LYS A 186 0.52 -13.51 -7.59
CA LYS A 186 1.57 -12.50 -7.49
C LYS A 186 1.03 -11.13 -7.87
N PHE A 187 1.46 -10.10 -7.19
CA PHE A 187 1.24 -8.73 -7.66
C PHE A 187 2.03 -8.50 -8.94
N PHE A 188 1.42 -7.75 -9.88
CA PHE A 188 2.00 -7.45 -11.17
C PHE A 188 2.40 -5.98 -11.27
N TYR A 189 3.60 -5.76 -11.80
CA TYR A 189 4.17 -4.44 -12.02
C TYR A 189 4.10 -4.10 -13.50
N PRO A 190 3.20 -3.19 -13.93
CA PRO A 190 3.14 -2.75 -15.31
C PRO A 190 4.47 -2.13 -15.75
N SER A 191 4.98 -2.55 -16.90
CA SER A 191 6.22 -2.03 -17.49
C SER A 191 6.03 -1.86 -18.98
N ASP A 192 6.58 -0.78 -19.54
CA ASP A 192 6.62 -0.54 -20.99
C ASP A 192 7.66 -1.41 -21.71
N PHE A 193 8.54 -2.07 -20.98
CA PHE A 193 9.56 -2.94 -21.54
C PHE A 193 9.04 -4.37 -21.69
N PHE A 194 8.66 -4.71 -22.91
CA PHE A 194 8.30 -6.08 -23.30
C PHE A 194 9.56 -6.78 -23.82
N SER A 195 10.27 -7.51 -22.97
CA SER A 195 11.23 -8.48 -23.44
C SER A 195 10.69 -9.88 -23.20
N ASN A 196 10.75 -10.74 -24.19
CA ASN A 196 10.20 -12.10 -24.23
C ASN A 196 10.72 -13.06 -23.14
N GLY A 197 11.45 -12.60 -22.15
CA GLY A 197 11.95 -13.39 -21.01
C GLY A 197 11.66 -12.79 -19.64
N LEU A 198 11.10 -11.59 -19.53
CA LEU A 198 10.95 -10.85 -18.26
C LEU A 198 9.55 -10.92 -17.64
N SER A 199 8.63 -11.73 -18.15
CA SER A 199 7.26 -11.80 -17.61
C SER A 199 7.21 -12.19 -16.12
N THR A 200 8.22 -12.90 -15.61
CA THR A 200 8.34 -13.27 -14.19
C THR A 200 9.00 -12.20 -13.34
N ALA A 201 9.85 -11.34 -13.90
CA ALA A 201 10.52 -10.26 -13.16
C ALA A 201 9.51 -9.22 -12.63
N ASN A 202 8.39 -9.05 -13.34
CA ASN A 202 7.33 -8.12 -13.00
C ASN A 202 6.29 -8.70 -12.03
N ARG A 203 6.52 -9.88 -11.46
CA ARG A 203 5.62 -10.53 -10.52
C ARG A 203 6.29 -10.67 -9.17
N LYS A 204 5.71 -10.12 -8.11
CA LYS A 204 6.25 -10.14 -6.74
C LYS A 204 5.17 -10.50 -5.73
N ASP A 205 5.62 -10.97 -4.57
CA ASP A 205 4.72 -11.27 -3.44
C ASP A 205 4.33 -10.02 -2.62
N HIS A 206 4.93 -8.89 -2.92
CA HIS A 206 4.73 -7.64 -2.17
C HIS A 206 4.17 -6.52 -3.05
N LEU A 207 3.60 -5.50 -2.42
CA LEU A 207 3.26 -4.22 -3.04
C LEU A 207 4.33 -3.17 -2.76
N THR A 208 4.64 -2.35 -3.76
CA THR A 208 5.45 -1.13 -3.54
C THR A 208 4.59 -0.01 -2.96
N LEU A 209 5.23 0.99 -2.35
CA LEU A 209 4.53 2.21 -1.89
C LEU A 209 3.71 2.86 -3.00
N ILE A 210 4.25 2.97 -4.21
CA ILE A 210 3.53 3.59 -5.34
C ILE A 210 2.23 2.83 -5.64
N GLN A 211 2.27 1.49 -5.64
CA GLN A 211 1.07 0.69 -5.88
C GLN A 211 0.05 0.80 -4.73
N MET A 212 0.52 0.89 -3.48
CA MET A 212 -0.34 1.04 -2.32
C MET A 212 -1.17 2.33 -2.37
N PHE A 213 -0.67 3.38 -3.00
CA PHE A 213 -1.36 4.66 -3.20
C PHE A 213 -2.00 4.81 -4.59
N SER A 214 -1.87 3.79 -5.45
CA SER A 214 -2.47 3.81 -6.79
C SER A 214 -3.98 3.56 -6.76
N PRO A 215 -4.74 4.14 -7.70
CA PRO A 215 -6.15 3.81 -7.89
C PRO A 215 -6.37 2.40 -8.42
N TYR A 216 -5.34 1.75 -8.97
CA TYR A 216 -5.38 0.38 -9.48
C TYR A 216 -4.20 -0.43 -8.95
N VAL A 217 -4.48 -1.66 -8.52
CA VAL A 217 -3.45 -2.64 -8.19
C VAL A 217 -3.67 -3.87 -9.05
N PHE A 218 -2.61 -4.31 -9.73
CA PHE A 218 -2.65 -5.44 -10.66
C PHE A 218 -2.04 -6.68 -10.02
N ALA A 219 -2.65 -7.85 -10.28
CA ALA A 219 -2.10 -9.13 -9.88
C ALA A 219 -2.39 -10.20 -10.94
N LYS A 220 -1.62 -11.27 -10.93
CA LYS A 220 -1.78 -12.45 -11.79
C LYS A 220 -1.81 -13.70 -10.95
N SER A 221 -2.60 -14.67 -11.38
CA SER A 221 -2.69 -15.99 -10.75
C SER A 221 -3.01 -17.07 -11.76
N LYS A 222 -3.05 -18.33 -11.30
CA LYS A 222 -3.47 -19.48 -12.10
C LYS A 222 -4.51 -20.28 -11.37
N LYS A 223 -5.52 -20.76 -12.08
CA LYS A 223 -6.45 -21.76 -11.56
C LYS A 223 -6.12 -23.11 -12.17
N ILE A 224 -5.91 -24.12 -11.31
CA ILE A 224 -5.70 -25.48 -11.76
C ILE A 224 -7.06 -26.14 -11.91
N ILE A 225 -7.38 -26.58 -13.12
CA ILE A 225 -8.63 -27.28 -13.47
C ILE A 225 -8.27 -28.75 -13.74
N ARG A 226 -8.81 -29.66 -12.94
CA ARG A 226 -8.67 -31.09 -13.17
C ARG A 226 -9.76 -31.55 -14.12
N LEU A 227 -9.37 -32.02 -15.31
CA LEU A 227 -10.30 -32.57 -16.31
C LEU A 227 -10.66 -34.01 -16.00
N ASN A 228 -9.68 -34.80 -15.51
CA ASN A 228 -9.88 -36.18 -15.03
C ASN A 228 -8.75 -36.53 -14.03
N ARG A 229 -8.58 -37.81 -13.67
CA ARG A 229 -7.58 -38.25 -12.68
C ARG A 229 -6.13 -38.00 -13.13
N GLU A 230 -5.87 -37.96 -14.43
CA GLU A 230 -4.51 -37.86 -15.01
C GLU A 230 -4.23 -36.54 -15.73
N THR A 231 -5.28 -35.82 -16.12
CA THR A 231 -5.16 -34.60 -16.93
C THR A 231 -5.60 -33.39 -16.13
N GLN A 232 -4.75 -32.39 -16.08
CA GLN A 232 -5.07 -31.08 -15.55
C GLN A 232 -4.66 -29.98 -16.54
N THR A 233 -5.40 -28.90 -16.58
CA THR A 233 -5.10 -27.70 -17.33
C THR A 233 -5.01 -26.51 -16.39
N THR A 234 -4.38 -25.45 -16.85
CA THR A 234 -4.29 -24.18 -16.10
C THR A 234 -5.06 -23.09 -16.82
N GLN A 235 -5.78 -22.30 -16.08
CA GLN A 235 -6.42 -21.07 -16.52
C GLN A 235 -5.65 -19.89 -15.97
N ASP A 236 -5.14 -19.02 -16.85
CA ASP A 236 -4.49 -17.79 -16.44
C ASP A 236 -5.53 -16.73 -16.08
N ILE A 237 -5.38 -16.15 -14.86
CA ILE A 237 -6.31 -15.15 -14.32
C ILE A 237 -5.56 -13.89 -13.96
N ASN A 238 -5.98 -12.78 -14.53
CA ASN A 238 -5.52 -11.45 -14.17
C ASN A 238 -6.52 -10.77 -13.25
N HIS A 239 -6.01 -10.00 -12.28
CA HIS A 239 -6.80 -9.31 -11.27
C HIS A 239 -6.51 -7.82 -11.29
N ILE A 240 -7.56 -6.99 -11.19
CA ILE A 240 -7.46 -5.55 -10.99
C ILE A 240 -8.23 -5.20 -9.71
N PHE A 241 -7.54 -4.74 -8.68
CA PHE A 241 -8.16 -4.14 -7.51
C PHE A 241 -8.40 -2.66 -7.82
N PHE A 242 -9.67 -2.29 -7.92
CA PHE A 242 -10.11 -1.00 -8.46
C PHE A 242 -10.62 -0.09 -7.34
N PHE A 243 -9.89 1.00 -7.06
CA PHE A 243 -10.18 1.96 -5.99
C PHE A 243 -10.66 3.33 -6.50
N ALA A 244 -10.61 3.56 -7.80
CA ALA A 244 -11.14 4.78 -8.40
C ALA A 244 -12.68 4.80 -8.40
N LYS A 245 -13.29 5.94 -8.72
CA LYS A 245 -14.74 6.01 -8.97
C LYS A 245 -15.03 5.38 -10.32
N PRO A 246 -15.88 4.34 -10.42
CA PRO A 246 -16.08 3.58 -11.65
C PRO A 246 -17.01 4.29 -12.64
N THR A 247 -16.61 5.47 -13.12
CA THR A 247 -17.24 6.16 -14.25
C THR A 247 -16.86 5.48 -15.57
N ILE A 248 -17.65 5.71 -16.61
CA ILE A 248 -17.36 5.14 -17.95
C ILE A 248 -15.99 5.60 -18.46
N ASP A 249 -15.62 6.86 -18.24
CA ASP A 249 -14.31 7.39 -18.65
C ASP A 249 -13.17 6.71 -17.90
N GLU A 250 -13.32 6.52 -16.58
CA GLU A 250 -12.34 5.85 -15.74
C GLU A 250 -12.17 4.37 -16.13
N LEU A 251 -13.28 3.67 -16.41
CA LEU A 251 -13.24 2.29 -16.90
C LEU A 251 -12.55 2.22 -18.27
N ASN A 252 -12.85 3.11 -19.20
CA ASN A 252 -12.16 3.17 -20.49
C ASN A 252 -10.67 3.45 -20.33
N PHE A 253 -10.29 4.37 -19.43
CA PHE A 253 -8.89 4.65 -19.15
C PHE A 253 -8.18 3.42 -18.60
N MET A 254 -8.76 2.73 -17.60
CA MET A 254 -8.22 1.49 -17.06
C MET A 254 -7.98 0.44 -18.16
N PHE A 255 -8.98 0.20 -19.04
CA PHE A 255 -8.83 -0.75 -20.15
C PHE A 255 -7.79 -0.32 -21.18
N SER A 256 -7.58 0.98 -21.37
CA SER A 256 -6.48 1.48 -22.20
C SER A 256 -5.11 1.14 -21.59
N CYS A 257 -4.99 1.23 -20.29
CA CYS A 257 -3.78 0.82 -19.56
C CYS A 257 -3.57 -0.69 -19.64
N THR A 258 -4.62 -1.52 -19.41
CA THR A 258 -4.50 -2.98 -19.48
C THR A 258 -4.01 -3.44 -20.84
N LYS A 259 -4.53 -2.85 -21.91
CA LYS A 259 -4.10 -3.13 -23.29
C LYS A 259 -2.63 -2.78 -23.51
N LYS A 260 -2.20 -1.60 -23.06
CA LYS A 260 -0.82 -1.15 -23.20
C LYS A 260 0.16 -2.08 -22.48
N PHE A 261 -0.22 -2.64 -21.33
CA PHE A 261 0.61 -3.54 -20.53
C PHE A 261 0.45 -5.02 -20.93
N GLN A 262 -0.29 -5.34 -22.01
CA GLN A 262 -0.63 -6.72 -22.38
C GLN A 262 -1.25 -7.52 -21.23
N PHE A 263 -2.03 -6.83 -20.41
CA PHE A 263 -2.69 -7.43 -19.25
C PHE A 263 -3.97 -8.16 -19.64
N GLU A 264 -4.36 -8.08 -20.92
CA GLU A 264 -5.49 -8.80 -21.53
C GLU A 264 -5.08 -10.19 -22.03
N ASP A 265 -3.78 -10.54 -21.97
CA ASP A 265 -3.28 -11.86 -22.31
C ASP A 265 -3.49 -12.84 -21.13
N ALA A 266 -4.74 -13.29 -21.00
CA ALA A 266 -5.21 -14.23 -19.98
C ALA A 266 -6.54 -14.83 -20.41
N ASP A 267 -6.95 -15.96 -19.81
CA ASP A 267 -8.27 -16.55 -20.03
C ASP A 267 -9.36 -15.75 -19.33
N LYS A 268 -9.01 -15.12 -18.19
CA LYS A 268 -9.95 -14.38 -17.36
C LYS A 268 -9.32 -13.10 -16.80
N LEU A 269 -10.11 -12.02 -16.78
CA LEU A 269 -9.81 -10.78 -16.08
C LEU A 269 -10.88 -10.53 -15.02
N ILE A 270 -10.49 -10.48 -13.74
CA ILE A 270 -11.40 -10.20 -12.63
C ILE A 270 -11.14 -8.78 -12.14
N ILE A 271 -12.18 -7.94 -12.14
CA ILE A 271 -12.11 -6.58 -11.61
C ILE A 271 -12.79 -6.58 -10.24
N HIS A 272 -11.99 -6.36 -9.20
CA HIS A 272 -12.43 -6.28 -7.81
C HIS A 272 -12.72 -4.82 -7.45
N PHE A 273 -13.97 -4.39 -7.53
CA PHE A 273 -14.37 -3.03 -7.19
C PHE A 273 -14.40 -2.82 -5.67
N TYR A 274 -13.86 -1.69 -5.20
CA TYR A 274 -13.89 -1.33 -3.79
C TYR A 274 -15.31 -0.86 -3.40
N GLY A 275 -16.02 -1.69 -2.63
CA GLY A 275 -17.42 -1.51 -2.30
C GLY A 275 -18.39 -1.81 -3.44
N GLN A 276 -19.65 -2.02 -3.09
CA GLN A 276 -20.67 -2.47 -4.06
C GLN A 276 -21.11 -1.41 -5.07
N GLN A 277 -20.74 -0.12 -4.88
CA GLN A 277 -21.07 0.98 -5.81
C GLN A 277 -22.52 0.90 -6.36
N THR A 278 -23.51 0.66 -5.49
CA THR A 278 -24.89 0.27 -5.86
C THR A 278 -25.54 1.17 -6.89
N HIS A 279 -25.28 2.48 -6.82
CA HIS A 279 -25.81 3.48 -7.76
C HIS A 279 -25.15 3.46 -9.16
N LEU A 280 -23.97 2.84 -9.30
CA LEU A 280 -23.23 2.69 -10.56
C LEU A 280 -23.24 1.25 -11.08
N ARG A 281 -23.79 0.31 -10.31
CA ARG A 281 -23.72 -1.12 -10.59
C ARG A 281 -24.24 -1.48 -11.99
N VAL A 282 -25.41 -0.97 -12.37
CA VAL A 282 -26.02 -1.23 -13.70
C VAL A 282 -25.10 -0.74 -14.82
N HIS A 283 -24.48 0.44 -14.66
CA HIS A 283 -23.56 0.97 -15.66
C HIS A 283 -22.27 0.15 -15.76
N ILE A 284 -21.75 -0.32 -14.65
CA ILE A 284 -20.57 -1.20 -14.62
C ILE A 284 -20.87 -2.52 -15.32
N GLU A 285 -21.97 -3.19 -14.94
CA GLU A 285 -22.40 -4.48 -15.52
C GLU A 285 -22.64 -4.35 -17.03
N GLU A 286 -23.31 -3.29 -17.48
CA GLU A 286 -23.55 -3.03 -18.90
C GLU A 286 -22.25 -2.74 -19.66
N PHE A 287 -21.33 -1.96 -19.07
CA PHE A 287 -20.03 -1.70 -19.66
C PHE A 287 -19.22 -2.99 -19.84
N ILE A 288 -19.16 -3.84 -18.82
CA ILE A 288 -18.42 -5.10 -18.88
C ILE A 288 -19.07 -6.06 -19.85
N ARG A 289 -20.40 -6.16 -19.90
CA ARG A 289 -21.12 -6.97 -20.88
C ARG A 289 -20.73 -6.59 -22.32
N ARG A 290 -20.73 -5.29 -22.65
CA ARG A 290 -20.32 -4.78 -23.97
C ARG A 290 -18.85 -5.09 -24.29
N LYS A 291 -17.98 -5.05 -23.28
CA LYS A 291 -16.56 -5.43 -23.47
C LYS A 291 -16.43 -6.91 -23.77
N ASN A 292 -17.11 -7.79 -23.02
CA ASN A 292 -17.11 -9.23 -23.29
C ASN A 292 -17.62 -9.55 -24.69
N GLU A 293 -18.76 -8.97 -25.12
CA GLU A 293 -19.30 -9.13 -26.47
C GLU A 293 -18.32 -8.70 -27.56
N LYS A 294 -17.54 -7.64 -27.29
CA LYS A 294 -16.51 -7.17 -28.20
C LYS A 294 -15.36 -8.18 -28.32
N TYR A 295 -14.83 -8.66 -27.17
CA TYR A 295 -13.75 -9.66 -27.16
C TYR A 295 -14.17 -10.95 -27.88
N GLU A 296 -15.39 -11.42 -27.64
CA GLU A 296 -15.93 -12.59 -28.34
C GLU A 296 -15.98 -12.39 -29.87
N LYS A 297 -16.48 -11.23 -30.34
CA LYS A 297 -16.51 -10.86 -31.75
C LYS A 297 -15.11 -10.78 -32.39
N ASP A 298 -14.13 -10.28 -31.60
CA ASP A 298 -12.73 -10.16 -32.05
C ASP A 298 -11.98 -11.50 -31.97
N GLY A 299 -12.66 -12.61 -31.56
CA GLY A 299 -12.07 -13.95 -31.42
C GLY A 299 -11.13 -14.11 -30.24
N SER A 300 -11.20 -13.21 -29.26
CA SER A 300 -10.45 -13.31 -28.00
C SER A 300 -11.09 -14.33 -27.06
N HIS A 301 -10.26 -15.08 -26.32
CA HIS A 301 -10.72 -16.00 -25.27
C HIS A 301 -10.89 -15.33 -23.90
N LEU A 302 -10.52 -14.05 -23.79
CA LEU A 302 -10.61 -13.31 -22.55
C LEU A 302 -12.07 -13.11 -22.09
N THR A 303 -12.38 -13.53 -20.87
CA THR A 303 -13.65 -13.24 -20.19
C THR A 303 -13.41 -12.28 -19.03
N ILE A 304 -14.22 -11.20 -18.94
CA ILE A 304 -14.15 -10.23 -17.84
C ILE A 304 -15.24 -10.54 -16.83
N GLU A 305 -14.86 -10.66 -15.57
CA GLU A 305 -15.77 -10.86 -14.43
C GLU A 305 -15.69 -9.69 -13.45
N ILE A 306 -16.80 -9.44 -12.75
CA ILE A 306 -16.91 -8.46 -11.69
C ILE A 306 -16.87 -9.19 -10.36
N ASP A 307 -16.08 -8.65 -9.43
CA ASP A 307 -16.05 -9.04 -8.03
C ASP A 307 -15.98 -7.77 -7.16
N TYR A 308 -16.11 -7.92 -5.85
CA TYR A 308 -16.12 -6.79 -4.94
C TYR A 308 -15.17 -6.99 -3.77
N LEU A 309 -14.50 -5.90 -3.38
CA LEU A 309 -13.77 -5.81 -2.12
C LEU A 309 -14.71 -5.35 -1.02
N ASN A 310 -14.56 -5.92 0.15
CA ASN A 310 -15.28 -5.45 1.33
C ASN A 310 -14.76 -4.07 1.76
N ILE A 311 -15.67 -3.14 2.02
CA ILE A 311 -15.34 -1.91 2.74
C ILE A 311 -15.28 -2.26 4.22
N LEU A 312 -14.12 -2.11 4.80
CA LEU A 312 -13.91 -2.31 6.22
C LEU A 312 -14.20 -1.00 6.97
N SER A 313 -14.83 -1.11 8.13
CA SER A 313 -15.07 0.03 9.04
C SER A 313 -13.93 0.26 10.02
N ASP A 314 -13.12 -0.77 10.26
CA ASP A 314 -11.96 -0.73 11.17
C ASP A 314 -10.88 -1.71 10.71
N VAL A 315 -9.68 -1.55 11.25
CA VAL A 315 -8.58 -2.50 11.04
C VAL A 315 -8.91 -3.82 11.72
N PRO A 316 -8.82 -4.97 11.03
CA PRO A 316 -9.15 -6.26 11.60
C PRO A 316 -8.41 -6.54 12.92
N GLU A 317 -9.12 -7.00 13.93
CA GLU A 317 -8.56 -7.25 15.27
C GLU A 317 -7.40 -8.25 15.28
N ASN A 318 -7.43 -9.23 14.39
CA ASN A 318 -6.36 -10.23 14.26
C ASN A 318 -5.02 -9.64 13.83
N TYR A 319 -4.99 -8.38 13.35
CA TYR A 319 -3.74 -7.68 13.02
C TYR A 319 -3.04 -7.12 14.27
N SER A 320 -3.74 -6.98 15.40
CA SER A 320 -3.12 -6.62 16.69
C SER A 320 -2.52 -7.81 17.44
N LYS A 321 -2.80 -9.05 17.01
CA LYS A 321 -2.24 -10.26 17.62
C LYS A 321 -0.98 -10.65 16.85
N GLY A 322 0.18 -10.62 17.52
CA GLY A 322 1.37 -11.22 16.96
C GLY A 322 1.08 -12.69 16.61
N ARG A 323 1.62 -13.16 15.47
CA ARG A 323 1.61 -14.60 15.20
C ARG A 323 2.41 -15.28 16.32
N SER A 324 1.69 -15.97 17.22
CA SER A 324 2.28 -16.92 18.16
C SER A 324 2.93 -18.08 17.41
#